data_f1182b68353e374a76544b70fd54ac90
#
_entry.id   f1182b68353e374a76544b70fd54ac90
#
_cell.length_a   1.000
_cell.length_b   1.000
_cell.length_c   1.000
_cell.angle_alpha   90.00
_cell.angle_beta   90.00
_cell.angle_gamma   90.00
#
_symmetry.space_group_name_H-M   'P 1'
#
loop_
_entity.id
_entity.type
_entity.pdbx_description
1 polymer ?
#
loop_
_entity_poly.entity_id
_entity_poly.type
_entity_poly.pdbx_seq_one_letter_code
_entity_poly.pdbx_strand_id
1 'polypeptide(L)'
;MIKKTGITFLAALVLIFSVGCSQDNSGSPGNSDSDIKAILVEGTGTYTRKISTESKLAQKFFDQGLRYAWAFHFPESIASYQQAAIHDPDHPMIYWGMAHAIGPNPNSRYSGMPDDPMGEGLIAINKAMALIENATPQEKEIISALHVLYDKESIPDDNDRDIAYMRASEKLQEKYPNDPDIVTIYAESYMNIGRWDYWEKDGTPKSITTKVADALENVLLTNPDHTGANHLHIHLLEASQEPERALASADRLEATMPIVGHVVHMPAHIYVRVGQYDKAIDSNLRSVDVDRRFLEIWGDLPFPSIGTYPLSAKIHPPHAIDFIKYAATVQGNYEVAIKAAKDMEALMDPSNLGAVRAQTGFAGPWLINKIFGKWDVLLNTERAAQGTPYLDGIWSYVIGSAHLANGELSKAEIELEKIKLILSMDNVDEYRVGANPVSTVLSMAVLALTGEIHEARGNLEKAIEVYSDAVEIEDQNNYTEPPSWLQPMRHYLGSALLDAGRASEAEAVYRRDLKWHKNNGWSLFGLWKSLEKQGKINEADQTYQDFKKSWADSDITLIRSRI
;
A
#
# COMPACT_ATOMS: atom_id res chain seq x y z
N MET A 1 -19.75 -23.71 -48.94
CA MET A 1 -18.55 -23.10 -49.53
C MET A 1 -17.83 -22.35 -48.40
N ILE A 2 -16.80 -22.98 -47.86
CA ILE A 2 -16.04 -22.50 -46.72
C ILE A 2 -14.71 -21.97 -47.26
N LYS A 3 -14.42 -20.69 -47.12
CA LYS A 3 -13.10 -20.13 -47.40
C LYS A 3 -12.27 -20.14 -46.13
N LYS A 4 -11.22 -20.95 -46.11
CA LYS A 4 -10.12 -20.90 -45.16
C LYS A 4 -9.18 -19.76 -45.58
N THR A 5 -8.87 -18.83 -44.71
CA THR A 5 -7.76 -17.88 -44.83
C THR A 5 -6.65 -18.31 -43.87
N GLY A 6 -5.52 -18.68 -44.44
CA GLY A 6 -4.32 -19.09 -43.72
C GLY A 6 -3.57 -17.86 -43.19
N ILE A 7 -3.06 -17.99 -41.98
CA ILE A 7 -2.13 -17.04 -41.36
C ILE A 7 -0.71 -17.56 -41.60
N THR A 8 0.08 -16.78 -42.29
CA THR A 8 1.49 -17.04 -42.60
C THR A 8 2.36 -16.58 -41.44
N PHE A 9 3.09 -17.51 -40.83
CA PHE A 9 4.13 -17.18 -39.84
C PHE A 9 5.36 -16.61 -40.59
N LEU A 10 5.76 -15.40 -40.21
CA LEU A 10 7.02 -14.79 -40.66
C LEU A 10 8.10 -15.14 -39.64
N ALA A 11 9.02 -16.00 -40.03
CA ALA A 11 10.22 -16.32 -39.26
C ALA A 11 11.25 -15.20 -39.44
N ALA A 12 11.59 -14.52 -38.34
CA ALA A 12 12.67 -13.55 -38.31
C ALA A 12 14.02 -14.29 -38.14
N LEU A 13 14.87 -14.12 -39.13
CA LEU A 13 16.24 -14.67 -39.20
C LEU A 13 17.14 -13.77 -38.35
N VAL A 14 17.68 -14.27 -37.23
CA VAL A 14 18.70 -13.58 -36.43
C VAL A 14 20.07 -13.86 -37.05
N LEU A 15 20.68 -12.84 -37.62
CA LEU A 15 22.07 -12.87 -38.10
C LEU A 15 23.02 -12.68 -36.93
N ILE A 16 23.75 -13.73 -36.58
CA ILE A 16 24.86 -13.66 -35.60
C ILE A 16 26.09 -13.12 -36.33
N PHE A 17 26.52 -11.91 -35.97
CA PHE A 17 27.84 -11.42 -36.37
C PHE A 17 28.87 -11.90 -35.34
N SER A 18 29.72 -12.83 -35.74
CA SER A 18 30.92 -13.21 -35.01
C SER A 18 32.02 -12.16 -35.27
N VAL A 19 32.33 -11.32 -34.29
CA VAL A 19 33.52 -10.50 -34.29
C VAL A 19 34.61 -11.24 -33.52
N GLY A 20 35.64 -11.67 -34.27
CA GLY A 20 36.83 -12.25 -33.67
C GLY A 20 37.62 -11.18 -32.89
N CYS A 21 37.83 -11.41 -31.59
CA CYS A 21 38.80 -10.68 -30.80
C CYS A 21 40.12 -11.44 -30.71
N SER A 22 41.18 -10.77 -31.11
CA SER A 22 42.55 -11.17 -30.86
C SER A 22 42.86 -11.13 -29.37
N GLN A 23 43.45 -12.19 -28.85
CA GLN A 23 43.98 -12.29 -27.49
C GLN A 23 45.20 -11.37 -27.31
N ASP A 24 45.07 -10.42 -26.40
CA ASP A 24 46.19 -9.86 -25.67
C ASP A 24 46.14 -10.33 -24.22
N ASN A 25 47.02 -11.24 -23.88
CA ASN A 25 47.22 -11.76 -22.54
C ASN A 25 48.04 -10.74 -21.72
N SER A 26 47.42 -9.97 -20.85
CA SER A 26 48.05 -9.36 -19.68
C SER A 26 47.16 -9.59 -18.46
N GLY A 27 47.61 -10.48 -17.57
CA GLY A 27 46.88 -10.99 -16.44
C GLY A 27 46.47 -9.91 -15.44
N SER A 28 45.17 -9.89 -15.16
CA SER A 28 44.58 -9.43 -13.89
C SER A 28 43.94 -10.63 -13.19
N PRO A 29 43.98 -10.70 -11.85
CA PRO A 29 43.42 -11.86 -11.14
C PRO A 29 41.94 -11.95 -11.39
N GLY A 30 41.49 -13.13 -11.88
CA GLY A 30 40.10 -13.39 -12.20
C GLY A 30 39.20 -13.29 -10.96
N ASN A 31 38.24 -12.38 -10.99
CA ASN A 31 37.08 -12.47 -10.14
C ASN A 31 36.28 -13.70 -10.60
N SER A 32 36.09 -14.66 -9.73
CA SER A 32 35.20 -15.79 -9.96
C SER A 32 33.74 -15.26 -10.01
N ASP A 33 32.91 -15.81 -10.88
CA ASP A 33 31.46 -15.50 -10.96
C ASP A 33 30.71 -15.60 -9.62
N SER A 34 31.34 -16.18 -8.60
CA SER A 34 30.83 -16.29 -7.23
C SER A 34 30.83 -14.96 -6.42
N ASP A 35 31.47 -13.91 -6.92
CA ASP A 35 31.63 -12.64 -6.17
C ASP A 35 30.68 -11.53 -6.63
N ILE A 36 29.90 -11.74 -7.69
CA ILE A 36 28.90 -10.76 -8.14
C ILE A 36 27.73 -10.71 -7.15
N LYS A 37 27.48 -9.53 -6.56
CA LYS A 37 26.39 -9.28 -5.61
C LYS A 37 25.17 -8.64 -6.28
N ALA A 38 25.40 -7.77 -7.28
CA ALA A 38 24.37 -7.10 -8.05
C ALA A 38 24.86 -6.79 -9.45
N ILE A 39 23.94 -6.61 -10.38
CA ILE A 39 24.15 -6.04 -11.71
C ILE A 39 23.56 -4.63 -11.77
N LEU A 40 24.03 -3.80 -12.72
CA LEU A 40 23.39 -2.53 -13.02
C LEU A 40 22.14 -2.79 -13.87
N VAL A 41 20.99 -2.34 -13.38
CA VAL A 41 19.68 -2.53 -14.02
C VAL A 41 19.21 -1.22 -14.65
N GLU A 42 18.91 -1.24 -15.94
CA GLU A 42 18.32 -0.09 -16.63
C GLU A 42 16.89 0.17 -16.14
N GLY A 43 16.45 1.45 -16.14
CA GLY A 43 15.10 1.83 -15.71
C GLY A 43 14.95 2.02 -14.20
N THR A 44 16.03 1.91 -13.41
CA THR A 44 16.01 2.26 -11.98
C THR A 44 16.07 3.77 -11.72
N GLY A 45 15.90 4.60 -12.76
CA GLY A 45 15.98 6.04 -12.67
C GLY A 45 17.37 6.60 -12.92
N THR A 46 17.46 7.94 -12.85
CA THR A 46 18.69 8.69 -13.18
C THR A 46 19.24 9.48 -12.00
N TYR A 47 18.53 9.48 -10.87
CA TYR A 47 18.98 10.22 -9.69
C TYR A 47 20.36 9.75 -9.21
N THR A 48 21.23 10.70 -8.93
CA THR A 48 22.60 10.47 -8.46
C THR A 48 22.86 11.33 -7.23
N ARG A 49 23.29 10.67 -6.13
CA ARG A 49 23.95 11.33 -5.02
C ARG A 49 25.47 11.16 -5.17
N LYS A 50 26.14 12.22 -5.57
CA LYS A 50 27.60 12.16 -5.67
C LYS A 50 28.22 11.91 -4.29
N ILE A 51 29.02 10.83 -4.18
CA ILE A 51 29.86 10.52 -3.04
C ILE A 51 31.34 10.76 -3.40
N SER A 52 32.25 10.85 -2.40
CA SER A 52 33.64 11.21 -2.61
C SER A 52 34.51 10.06 -3.15
N THR A 53 33.94 9.08 -3.83
CA THR A 53 34.67 7.95 -4.45
C THR A 53 35.30 8.34 -5.79
N GLU A 54 36.51 7.80 -6.06
CA GLU A 54 37.14 7.86 -7.37
C GLU A 54 36.66 6.73 -8.31
N SER A 55 36.02 5.70 -7.78
CA SER A 55 35.53 4.56 -8.54
C SER A 55 34.17 4.86 -9.21
N LYS A 56 34.17 4.95 -10.55
CA LYS A 56 32.92 5.14 -11.33
C LYS A 56 31.91 3.99 -11.14
N LEU A 57 32.40 2.76 -10.92
CA LEU A 57 31.52 1.62 -10.69
C LEU A 57 30.95 1.64 -9.28
N ALA A 58 31.76 1.98 -8.25
CA ALA A 58 31.26 2.16 -6.90
C ALA A 58 30.15 3.24 -6.86
N GLN A 59 30.36 4.39 -7.54
CA GLN A 59 29.34 5.43 -7.64
C GLN A 59 28.04 4.93 -8.28
N LYS A 60 28.12 4.19 -9.39
CA LYS A 60 26.92 3.67 -10.08
C LYS A 60 26.13 2.69 -9.23
N PHE A 61 26.82 1.77 -8.55
CA PHE A 61 26.17 0.80 -7.67
C PHE A 61 25.64 1.47 -6.38
N PHE A 62 26.35 2.49 -5.86
CA PHE A 62 25.86 3.32 -4.77
C PHE A 62 24.53 4.03 -5.15
N ASP A 63 24.51 4.69 -6.30
CA ASP A 63 23.31 5.37 -6.81
C ASP A 63 22.14 4.40 -7.00
N GLN A 64 22.39 3.22 -7.54
CA GLN A 64 21.37 2.17 -7.68
C GLN A 64 20.86 1.70 -6.31
N GLY A 65 21.78 1.48 -5.37
CA GLY A 65 21.42 1.11 -4.00
C GLY A 65 20.53 2.17 -3.33
N LEU A 66 20.89 3.45 -3.48
CA LEU A 66 20.12 4.55 -2.91
C LEU A 66 18.72 4.66 -3.54
N ARG A 67 18.61 4.54 -4.86
CA ARG A 67 17.30 4.54 -5.55
C ARG A 67 16.42 3.39 -5.11
N TYR A 68 16.98 2.18 -4.95
CA TYR A 68 16.23 1.05 -4.41
C TYR A 68 15.82 1.25 -2.95
N ALA A 69 16.68 1.87 -2.10
CA ALA A 69 16.31 2.20 -0.73
C ALA A 69 15.07 3.13 -0.70
N TRP A 70 15.09 4.21 -1.50
CA TRP A 70 13.94 5.12 -1.63
C TRP A 70 12.69 4.47 -2.24
N ALA A 71 12.84 3.35 -2.92
CA ALA A 71 11.75 2.55 -3.48
C ALA A 71 11.28 1.41 -2.56
N PHE A 72 11.83 1.30 -1.35
CA PHE A 72 11.61 0.20 -0.40
C PHE A 72 11.95 -1.19 -0.95
N HIS A 73 12.84 -1.25 -1.94
CA HIS A 73 13.44 -2.46 -2.48
C HIS A 73 14.77 -2.74 -1.75
N PHE A 74 14.68 -3.06 -0.45
CA PHE A 74 15.82 -3.16 0.46
C PHE A 74 16.80 -4.28 0.11
N PRO A 75 16.38 -5.51 -0.28
CA PRO A 75 17.32 -6.56 -0.69
C PRO A 75 18.19 -6.13 -1.87
N GLU A 76 17.57 -5.53 -2.88
CA GLU A 76 18.21 -5.05 -4.10
C GLU A 76 19.13 -3.85 -3.79
N SER A 77 18.72 -3.00 -2.85
CA SER A 77 19.53 -1.88 -2.34
C SER A 77 20.80 -2.38 -1.66
N ILE A 78 20.67 -3.31 -0.71
CA ILE A 78 21.79 -3.88 0.04
C ILE A 78 22.75 -4.60 -0.91
N ALA A 79 22.23 -5.40 -1.85
CA ALA A 79 23.04 -6.08 -2.87
C ALA A 79 23.86 -5.08 -3.72
N SER A 80 23.22 -3.97 -4.11
CA SER A 80 23.89 -2.90 -4.87
C SER A 80 25.01 -2.22 -4.07
N TYR A 81 24.79 -1.94 -2.78
CA TYR A 81 25.84 -1.40 -1.91
C TYR A 81 26.97 -2.41 -1.66
N GLN A 82 26.67 -3.70 -1.51
CA GLN A 82 27.69 -4.73 -1.42
C GLN A 82 28.53 -4.81 -2.69
N GLN A 83 27.90 -4.67 -3.86
CA GLN A 83 28.63 -4.59 -5.14
C GLN A 83 29.49 -3.31 -5.22
N ALA A 84 28.99 -2.18 -4.71
CA ALA A 84 29.78 -0.95 -4.62
C ALA A 84 31.03 -1.13 -3.74
N ALA A 85 30.90 -1.85 -2.61
CA ALA A 85 32.02 -2.14 -1.70
C ALA A 85 33.11 -3.02 -2.34
N ILE A 86 32.78 -3.85 -3.33
CA ILE A 86 33.80 -4.59 -4.10
C ILE A 86 34.65 -3.62 -4.94
N HIS A 87 34.08 -2.52 -5.42
CA HIS A 87 34.78 -1.53 -6.27
C HIS A 87 35.46 -0.40 -5.50
N ASP A 88 35.01 -0.15 -4.24
CA ASP A 88 35.64 0.80 -3.32
C ASP A 88 35.37 0.38 -1.86
N PRO A 89 36.17 -0.55 -1.31
CA PRO A 89 35.93 -1.13 0.02
C PRO A 89 36.23 -0.15 1.17
N ASP A 90 36.91 0.97 0.91
CA ASP A 90 37.32 1.95 1.92
C ASP A 90 36.45 3.21 1.93
N HIS A 91 35.37 3.26 1.13
CA HIS A 91 34.47 4.40 1.10
C HIS A 91 33.31 4.27 2.13
N PRO A 92 33.26 5.16 3.15
CA PRO A 92 32.32 5.01 4.29
C PRO A 92 30.85 5.14 3.91
N MET A 93 30.48 5.97 2.91
CA MET A 93 29.09 6.15 2.49
C MET A 93 28.46 4.86 1.95
N ILE A 94 29.25 3.93 1.43
CA ILE A 94 28.74 2.63 0.96
C ILE A 94 28.18 1.81 2.14
N TYR A 95 28.90 1.78 3.24
CA TYR A 95 28.47 1.09 4.46
C TYR A 95 27.36 1.83 5.21
N TRP A 96 27.36 3.18 5.13
CA TRP A 96 26.20 3.97 5.55
C TRP A 96 24.93 3.56 4.77
N GLY A 97 25.03 3.41 3.45
CA GLY A 97 23.90 2.97 2.62
C GLY A 97 23.36 1.59 3.00
N MET A 98 24.26 0.63 3.29
CA MET A 98 23.86 -0.68 3.81
C MET A 98 23.11 -0.55 5.14
N ALA A 99 23.66 0.20 6.10
CA ALA A 99 23.04 0.41 7.40
C ALA A 99 21.67 1.11 7.27
N HIS A 100 21.56 2.11 6.39
CA HIS A 100 20.30 2.81 6.12
C HIS A 100 19.23 1.85 5.56
N ALA A 101 19.59 1.06 4.54
CA ALA A 101 18.65 0.10 3.92
C ALA A 101 18.23 -1.06 4.85
N ILE A 102 19.08 -1.44 5.81
CA ILE A 102 18.74 -2.46 6.83
C ILE A 102 17.88 -1.86 7.95
N GLY A 103 17.94 -0.57 8.18
CA GLY A 103 17.26 0.14 9.27
C GLY A 103 15.74 0.09 9.21
N PRO A 104 15.07 0.69 10.22
CA PRO A 104 13.62 0.83 10.20
C PRO A 104 13.16 1.73 9.05
N ASN A 105 11.99 1.44 8.52
CA ASN A 105 11.35 2.22 7.46
C ASN A 105 9.87 2.48 7.81
N PRO A 106 9.18 3.43 7.17
CA PRO A 106 7.79 3.77 7.49
C PRO A 106 6.81 2.61 7.36
N ASN A 107 7.03 1.66 6.45
CA ASN A 107 6.16 0.51 6.27
C ASN A 107 6.39 -0.57 7.32
N SER A 108 7.58 -0.64 7.90
CA SER A 108 7.91 -1.71 8.82
C SER A 108 9.15 -1.39 9.65
N ARG A 109 9.11 -1.84 10.92
CA ARG A 109 10.32 -1.96 11.71
C ARG A 109 10.86 -3.38 11.51
N TYR A 110 11.76 -3.57 10.55
CA TYR A 110 12.45 -4.84 10.28
C TYR A 110 11.58 -5.99 9.72
N SER A 111 10.36 -5.76 9.25
CA SER A 111 9.58 -6.82 8.60
C SER A 111 10.24 -7.25 7.28
N GLY A 112 10.42 -8.57 7.13
CA GLY A 112 11.09 -9.14 5.98
C GLY A 112 12.61 -8.85 5.92
N MET A 113 13.23 -8.32 6.97
CA MET A 113 14.66 -8.06 7.10
C MET A 113 15.41 -9.32 7.57
N PRO A 114 16.77 -9.32 7.55
CA PRO A 114 17.55 -10.42 8.11
C PRO A 114 17.15 -10.75 9.56
N ASP A 115 17.51 -11.92 10.03
CA ASP A 115 17.14 -12.40 11.39
C ASP A 115 17.61 -11.45 12.50
N ASP A 116 18.76 -10.77 12.32
CA ASP A 116 19.26 -9.73 13.21
C ASP A 116 19.54 -8.42 12.48
N PRO A 117 18.51 -7.67 12.05
CA PRO A 117 18.71 -6.41 11.31
C PRO A 117 19.47 -5.35 12.12
N MET A 118 19.28 -5.32 13.45
CA MET A 118 20.03 -4.40 14.30
C MET A 118 21.52 -4.76 14.39
N GLY A 119 21.86 -6.03 14.47
CA GLY A 119 23.27 -6.48 14.47
C GLY A 119 23.94 -6.24 13.12
N GLU A 120 23.27 -6.61 12.03
CA GLU A 120 23.79 -6.38 10.67
C GLU A 120 23.95 -4.90 10.35
N GLY A 121 22.95 -4.07 10.70
CA GLY A 121 23.03 -2.62 10.55
C GLY A 121 24.14 -1.99 11.40
N LEU A 122 24.32 -2.46 12.64
CA LEU A 122 25.40 -2.03 13.52
C LEU A 122 26.78 -2.38 12.94
N ILE A 123 26.96 -3.56 12.37
CA ILE A 123 28.20 -3.97 11.70
C ILE A 123 28.49 -2.99 10.54
N ALA A 124 27.50 -2.70 9.72
CA ALA A 124 27.63 -1.80 8.57
C ALA A 124 27.99 -0.37 9.02
N ILE A 125 27.25 0.20 9.97
CA ILE A 125 27.51 1.59 10.40
C ILE A 125 28.83 1.73 11.15
N ASN A 126 29.24 0.74 11.94
CA ASN A 126 30.55 0.73 12.60
C ASN A 126 31.70 0.67 11.58
N LYS A 127 31.49 -0.06 10.46
CA LYS A 127 32.47 -0.05 9.35
C LYS A 127 32.55 1.35 8.71
N ALA A 128 31.38 2.03 8.51
CA ALA A 128 31.38 3.42 8.03
C ALA A 128 32.11 4.36 8.99
N MET A 129 31.86 4.23 10.30
CA MET A 129 32.55 5.04 11.34
C MET A 129 34.04 4.77 11.38
N ALA A 130 34.49 3.54 11.22
CA ALA A 130 35.91 3.20 11.18
C ALA A 130 36.65 3.83 9.96
N LEU A 131 35.91 4.08 8.89
CA LEU A 131 36.43 4.69 7.64
C LEU A 131 36.13 6.19 7.53
N ILE A 132 35.55 6.82 8.56
CA ILE A 132 34.96 8.16 8.50
C ILE A 132 35.93 9.26 8.03
N GLU A 133 37.24 9.07 8.24
CA GLU A 133 38.25 10.03 7.80
C GLU A 133 38.34 10.13 6.26
N ASN A 134 37.87 9.12 5.53
CA ASN A 134 37.80 9.14 4.06
C ASN A 134 36.61 9.92 3.52
N ALA A 135 35.68 10.38 4.39
CA ALA A 135 34.46 11.08 4.03
C ALA A 135 34.67 12.61 3.99
N THR A 136 33.87 13.29 3.15
CA THR A 136 33.72 14.75 3.21
C THR A 136 33.04 15.20 4.51
N PRO A 137 33.14 16.47 4.89
CA PRO A 137 32.48 16.98 6.11
C PRO A 137 30.96 16.70 6.14
N GLN A 138 30.25 16.84 5.01
CA GLN A 138 28.81 16.54 4.94
C GLN A 138 28.56 15.04 5.09
N GLU A 139 29.31 14.19 4.42
CA GLU A 139 29.18 12.73 4.54
C GLU A 139 29.45 12.26 5.98
N LYS A 140 30.45 12.83 6.68
CA LYS A 140 30.73 12.55 8.10
C LYS A 140 29.53 12.85 8.98
N GLU A 141 28.83 13.95 8.74
CA GLU A 141 27.64 14.33 9.50
C GLU A 141 26.45 13.39 9.24
N ILE A 142 26.23 12.97 7.99
CA ILE A 142 25.19 12.02 7.60
C ILE A 142 25.44 10.65 8.24
N ILE A 143 26.70 10.16 8.20
CA ILE A 143 27.10 8.89 8.81
C ILE A 143 26.90 8.95 10.34
N SER A 144 27.35 10.04 10.97
CA SER A 144 27.25 10.21 12.42
C SER A 144 25.79 10.30 12.88
N ALA A 145 24.90 10.89 12.09
CA ALA A 145 23.47 10.94 12.40
C ALA A 145 22.85 9.54 12.41
N LEU A 146 23.14 8.71 11.39
CA LEU A 146 22.60 7.35 11.33
C LEU A 146 23.21 6.45 12.43
N HIS A 147 24.45 6.67 12.83
CA HIS A 147 25.09 5.89 13.90
C HIS A 147 24.29 5.94 15.20
N VAL A 148 23.62 7.06 15.50
CA VAL A 148 22.76 7.22 16.70
C VAL A 148 21.66 6.17 16.75
N LEU A 149 21.09 5.78 15.60
CA LEU A 149 20.03 4.78 15.50
C LEU A 149 20.48 3.39 16.01
N TYR A 150 21.76 3.09 15.91
CA TYR A 150 22.36 1.79 16.25
C TYR A 150 23.10 1.77 17.59
N ASP A 151 23.20 2.91 18.29
CA ASP A 151 23.92 3.04 19.58
C ASP A 151 23.07 2.50 20.76
N LYS A 152 22.99 1.17 20.85
CA LYS A 152 22.30 0.50 21.94
C LYS A 152 23.00 0.66 23.31
N GLU A 153 24.29 0.95 23.30
CA GLU A 153 25.05 1.09 24.55
C GLU A 153 24.68 2.41 25.25
N SER A 154 24.59 3.51 24.50
CA SER A 154 24.24 4.82 25.06
C SER A 154 22.71 5.01 25.19
N ILE A 155 21.94 4.44 24.28
CA ILE A 155 20.47 4.57 24.21
C ILE A 155 19.85 3.18 24.06
N PRO A 156 19.54 2.47 25.16
CA PRO A 156 19.06 1.08 25.12
C PRO A 156 17.66 0.90 24.50
N ASP A 157 16.76 1.88 24.71
CA ASP A 157 15.39 1.80 24.20
C ASP A 157 15.31 2.12 22.71
N ASP A 158 14.55 1.33 21.95
CA ASP A 158 14.39 1.47 20.51
C ASP A 158 13.71 2.80 20.11
N ASN A 159 12.65 3.19 20.83
CA ASN A 159 11.92 4.43 20.52
C ASN A 159 12.76 5.66 20.84
N ASP A 160 13.53 5.62 21.93
CA ASP A 160 14.45 6.71 22.28
C ASP A 160 15.55 6.88 21.21
N ARG A 161 16.04 5.77 20.60
CA ARG A 161 16.99 5.83 19.48
C ARG A 161 16.34 6.41 18.21
N ASP A 162 15.10 6.00 17.89
CA ASP A 162 14.36 6.56 16.75
C ASP A 162 14.19 8.08 16.92
N ILE A 163 13.80 8.53 18.13
CA ILE A 163 13.68 9.97 18.45
C ILE A 163 15.04 10.69 18.36
N ALA A 164 16.09 10.09 18.87
CA ALA A 164 17.43 10.67 18.81
C ALA A 164 17.94 10.79 17.37
N TYR A 165 17.70 9.77 16.53
CA TYR A 165 18.00 9.80 15.10
C TYR A 165 17.20 10.86 14.36
N MET A 166 15.90 10.98 14.63
CA MET A 166 15.05 12.01 14.05
C MET A 166 15.57 13.42 14.39
N ARG A 167 15.96 13.66 15.65
CA ARG A 167 16.54 14.95 16.07
C ARG A 167 17.90 15.23 15.40
N ALA A 168 18.73 14.20 15.18
CA ALA A 168 19.98 14.34 14.44
C ALA A 168 19.71 14.69 12.97
N SER A 169 18.73 14.02 12.34
CA SER A 169 18.29 14.28 10.97
C SER A 169 17.66 15.66 10.80
N GLU A 170 16.90 16.15 11.79
CA GLU A 170 16.34 17.50 11.82
C GLU A 170 17.46 18.57 11.78
N LYS A 171 18.52 18.40 12.58
CA LYS A 171 19.68 19.31 12.57
C LYS A 171 20.39 19.30 11.21
N LEU A 172 20.50 18.13 10.57
CA LEU A 172 21.06 18.03 9.23
C LEU A 172 20.19 18.79 8.21
N GLN A 173 18.88 18.60 8.26
CA GLN A 173 17.93 19.29 7.37
C GLN A 173 17.97 20.82 7.58
N GLU A 174 18.08 21.30 8.81
CA GLU A 174 18.24 22.72 9.10
C GLU A 174 19.53 23.30 8.52
N LYS A 175 20.62 22.52 8.50
CA LYS A 175 21.91 22.91 7.94
C LYS A 175 21.96 22.80 6.41
N TYR A 176 21.28 21.80 5.84
CA TYR A 176 21.28 21.48 4.41
C TYR A 176 19.86 21.40 3.83
N PRO A 177 19.05 22.49 3.92
CA PRO A 177 17.61 22.44 3.60
C PRO A 177 17.30 22.19 2.11
N ASN A 178 18.30 22.32 1.23
CA ASN A 178 18.14 22.11 -0.21
C ASN A 178 18.72 20.76 -0.70
N ASP A 179 19.27 19.95 0.21
CA ASP A 179 19.75 18.60 -0.13
C ASP A 179 18.58 17.62 -0.08
N PRO A 180 18.14 17.05 -1.23
CA PRO A 180 16.92 16.27 -1.27
C PRO A 180 17.00 14.96 -0.47
N ASP A 181 18.18 14.31 -0.40
CA ASP A 181 18.33 13.10 0.42
C ASP A 181 18.29 13.43 1.91
N ILE A 182 18.94 14.52 2.35
CA ILE A 182 18.92 14.91 3.77
C ILE A 182 17.50 15.26 4.22
N VAL A 183 16.74 15.99 3.40
CA VAL A 183 15.31 16.28 3.68
C VAL A 183 14.49 14.99 3.72
N THR A 184 14.75 14.08 2.79
CA THR A 184 14.05 12.77 2.75
C THR A 184 14.40 11.92 3.96
N ILE A 185 15.66 11.86 4.39
CA ILE A 185 16.12 11.18 5.62
C ILE A 185 15.40 11.76 6.86
N TYR A 186 15.28 13.09 6.93
CA TYR A 186 14.55 13.73 8.03
C TYR A 186 13.07 13.30 8.04
N ALA A 187 12.41 13.32 6.87
CA ALA A 187 11.03 12.87 6.76
C ALA A 187 10.86 11.39 7.14
N GLU A 188 11.72 10.51 6.60
CA GLU A 188 11.72 9.09 6.91
C GLU A 188 11.93 8.84 8.42
N SER A 189 12.91 9.51 9.05
CA SER A 189 13.19 9.34 10.48
C SER A 189 12.01 9.75 11.37
N TYR A 190 11.26 10.79 10.99
CA TYR A 190 10.00 11.17 11.65
C TYR A 190 8.92 10.09 11.45
N MET A 191 8.75 9.65 10.21
CA MET A 191 7.72 8.67 9.84
C MET A 191 7.97 7.30 10.50
N ASN A 192 9.21 6.95 10.78
CA ASN A 192 9.58 5.73 11.49
C ASN A 192 9.11 5.69 12.96
N ILE A 193 8.92 6.84 13.61
CA ILE A 193 8.42 6.93 14.99
C ILE A 193 6.93 6.58 15.04
N GLY A 194 6.15 7.21 14.21
CA GLY A 194 4.68 7.14 14.26
C GLY A 194 4.03 6.15 13.31
N ARG A 195 4.76 5.55 12.36
CA ARG A 195 4.28 4.62 11.32
C ARG A 195 2.79 4.67 11.03
N TRP A 196 2.36 5.37 9.98
CA TRP A 196 0.97 5.58 9.57
C TRP A 196 0.11 6.41 10.53
N ASP A 197 0.57 6.71 11.75
CA ASP A 197 -0.16 7.45 12.78
C ASP A 197 0.25 8.93 12.82
N TYR A 198 0.28 9.59 11.64
CA TYR A 198 0.68 10.99 11.47
C TYR A 198 -0.47 11.99 11.65
N TRP A 199 -1.70 11.51 11.61
CA TRP A 199 -2.93 12.31 11.65
C TRP A 199 -3.89 11.79 12.69
N GLU A 200 -4.61 12.70 13.38
CA GLU A 200 -5.72 12.32 14.23
C GLU A 200 -6.91 11.84 13.39
N LYS A 201 -7.89 11.17 14.02
CA LYS A 201 -9.08 10.65 13.32
C LYS A 201 -9.91 11.75 12.63
N ASP A 202 -9.86 12.98 13.13
CA ASP A 202 -10.51 14.14 12.52
C ASP A 202 -9.68 14.80 11.41
N GLY A 203 -8.46 14.32 11.17
CA GLY A 203 -7.52 14.83 10.19
C GLY A 203 -6.61 15.94 10.69
N THR A 204 -6.63 16.24 11.99
CA THR A 204 -5.66 17.16 12.61
C THR A 204 -4.25 16.54 12.56
N PRO A 205 -3.21 17.31 12.14
CA PRO A 205 -1.85 16.79 12.07
C PRO A 205 -1.28 16.55 13.48
N LYS A 206 -0.63 15.40 13.67
CA LYS A 206 0.08 15.08 14.90
C LYS A 206 1.48 15.70 14.91
N SER A 207 1.93 16.12 16.08
CA SER A 207 3.31 16.59 16.30
C SER A 207 3.81 17.54 15.20
N ILE A 208 4.88 17.16 14.50
CA ILE A 208 5.54 17.96 13.45
C ILE A 208 5.16 17.54 12.02
N THR A 209 4.07 16.78 11.84
CA THR A 209 3.64 16.28 10.51
C THR A 209 3.60 17.37 9.45
N THR A 210 3.00 18.52 9.76
CA THR A 210 2.93 19.66 8.82
C THR A 210 4.32 20.19 8.47
N LYS A 211 5.22 20.35 9.47
CA LYS A 211 6.61 20.78 9.23
C LYS A 211 7.35 19.83 8.27
N VAL A 212 7.14 18.53 8.44
CA VAL A 212 7.77 17.50 7.58
C VAL A 212 7.18 17.53 6.17
N ALA A 213 5.85 17.67 6.04
CA ALA A 213 5.20 17.81 4.74
C ALA A 213 5.72 19.04 3.98
N ASP A 214 5.79 20.20 4.64
CA ASP A 214 6.28 21.44 4.06
C ASP A 214 7.77 21.33 3.64
N ALA A 215 8.59 20.61 4.40
CA ALA A 215 9.99 20.36 4.04
C ALA A 215 10.12 19.51 2.76
N LEU A 216 9.31 18.44 2.63
CA LEU A 216 9.24 17.63 1.40
C LEU A 216 8.75 18.44 0.22
N GLU A 217 7.67 19.22 0.37
CA GLU A 217 7.14 20.09 -0.68
C GLU A 217 8.18 21.11 -1.16
N ASN A 218 8.88 21.76 -0.22
CA ASN A 218 9.90 22.75 -0.55
C ASN A 218 11.06 22.13 -1.35
N VAL A 219 11.57 20.97 -0.97
CA VAL A 219 12.67 20.33 -1.70
C VAL A 219 12.22 19.83 -3.08
N LEU A 220 10.96 19.41 -3.22
CA LEU A 220 10.36 18.98 -4.49
C LEU A 220 10.17 20.13 -5.50
N LEU A 221 10.14 21.39 -5.05
CA LEU A 221 10.13 22.54 -5.97
C LEU A 221 11.38 22.61 -6.84
N THR A 222 12.52 22.21 -6.30
CA THR A 222 13.83 22.26 -7.00
C THR A 222 14.32 20.88 -7.44
N ASN A 223 13.77 19.81 -6.87
CA ASN A 223 14.13 18.42 -7.15
C ASN A 223 12.84 17.60 -7.43
N PRO A 224 12.06 17.93 -8.46
CA PRO A 224 10.73 17.34 -8.67
C PRO A 224 10.76 15.84 -8.91
N ASP A 225 11.86 15.30 -9.44
CA ASP A 225 12.00 13.89 -9.81
C ASP A 225 12.75 13.06 -8.75
N HIS A 226 12.93 13.60 -7.52
CA HIS A 226 13.55 12.84 -6.44
C HIS A 226 12.61 11.75 -5.94
N THR A 227 12.96 10.47 -6.19
CA THR A 227 12.11 9.31 -5.90
C THR A 227 11.69 9.27 -4.44
N GLY A 228 12.64 9.34 -3.50
CA GLY A 228 12.35 9.24 -2.06
C GLY A 228 11.44 10.35 -1.55
N ALA A 229 11.68 11.60 -1.96
CA ALA A 229 10.85 12.73 -1.52
C ALA A 229 9.41 12.62 -2.03
N ASN A 230 9.19 12.25 -3.30
CA ASN A 230 7.85 12.00 -3.83
C ASN A 230 7.18 10.82 -3.12
N HIS A 231 7.90 9.73 -2.89
CA HIS A 231 7.40 8.52 -2.25
C HIS A 231 6.92 8.80 -0.81
N LEU A 232 7.79 9.40 0.02
CA LEU A 232 7.43 9.72 1.40
C LEU A 232 6.35 10.81 1.51
N HIS A 233 6.30 11.75 0.55
CA HIS A 233 5.25 12.75 0.48
C HIS A 233 3.86 12.13 0.27
N ILE A 234 3.77 11.08 -0.58
CA ILE A 234 2.55 10.29 -0.75
C ILE A 234 2.17 9.63 0.58
N HIS A 235 3.07 8.85 1.18
CA HIS A 235 2.82 8.15 2.44
C HIS A 235 2.46 9.07 3.61
N LEU A 236 3.03 10.27 3.65
CA LEU A 236 2.74 11.22 4.72
C LEU A 236 1.34 11.82 4.59
N LEU A 237 0.84 12.05 3.36
CA LEU A 237 -0.40 12.76 3.10
C LEU A 237 -1.61 11.88 2.75
N GLU A 238 -1.42 10.59 2.43
CA GLU A 238 -2.51 9.70 2.04
C GLU A 238 -3.61 9.59 3.11
N ALA A 239 -3.26 9.62 4.40
CA ALA A 239 -4.21 9.59 5.52
C ALA A 239 -4.75 10.97 5.93
N SER A 240 -4.30 12.06 5.27
CA SER A 240 -4.72 13.42 5.59
C SER A 240 -6.12 13.76 5.06
N GLN A 241 -6.63 14.92 5.47
CA GLN A 241 -7.82 15.53 4.87
C GLN A 241 -7.52 16.27 3.55
N GLU A 242 -6.24 16.45 3.21
CA GLU A 242 -5.74 17.19 2.04
C GLU A 242 -4.80 16.32 1.16
N PRO A 243 -5.23 15.12 0.75
CA PRO A 243 -4.38 14.23 -0.05
C PRO A 243 -3.99 14.82 -1.40
N GLU A 244 -4.73 15.84 -1.90
CA GLU A 244 -4.43 16.56 -3.13
C GLU A 244 -3.06 17.22 -3.11
N ARG A 245 -2.52 17.59 -1.95
CA ARG A 245 -1.17 18.14 -1.82
C ARG A 245 -0.12 17.20 -2.41
N ALA A 246 -0.33 15.88 -2.30
CA ALA A 246 0.57 14.87 -2.85
C ALA A 246 0.25 14.46 -4.31
N LEU A 247 -0.77 15.03 -4.96
CA LEU A 247 -1.16 14.62 -6.31
C LEU A 247 -0.03 14.82 -7.33
N ALA A 248 0.72 15.92 -7.23
CA ALA A 248 1.86 16.16 -8.11
C ALA A 248 2.99 15.14 -7.90
N SER A 249 3.19 14.65 -6.67
CA SER A 249 4.14 13.58 -6.37
C SER A 249 3.65 12.24 -6.94
N ALA A 250 2.35 11.93 -6.81
CA ALA A 250 1.74 10.75 -7.41
C ALA A 250 1.89 10.73 -8.95
N ASP A 251 1.58 11.84 -9.61
CA ASP A 251 1.68 11.91 -11.08
C ASP A 251 3.13 11.80 -11.63
N ARG A 252 4.15 12.06 -10.81
CA ARG A 252 5.58 11.99 -11.22
C ARG A 252 6.26 10.69 -10.85
N LEU A 253 5.86 10.08 -9.72
CA LEU A 253 6.67 9.06 -9.06
C LEU A 253 6.94 7.84 -9.95
N GLU A 254 5.96 7.35 -10.69
CA GLU A 254 6.12 6.20 -11.61
C GLU A 254 7.27 6.40 -12.60
N ALA A 255 7.39 7.63 -13.15
CA ALA A 255 8.42 7.94 -14.14
C ALA A 255 9.84 7.93 -13.56
N THR A 256 10.00 8.06 -12.24
CA THR A 256 11.32 8.08 -11.58
C THR A 256 11.97 6.70 -11.55
N MET A 257 11.17 5.62 -11.43
CA MET A 257 11.65 4.23 -11.40
C MET A 257 10.61 3.26 -12.01
N PRO A 258 10.38 3.32 -13.34
CA PRO A 258 9.26 2.62 -14.00
C PRO A 258 9.35 1.08 -14.00
N ILE A 259 10.48 0.52 -13.60
CA ILE A 259 10.68 -0.94 -13.50
C ILE A 259 10.55 -1.47 -12.07
N VAL A 260 10.17 -0.63 -11.11
CA VAL A 260 10.02 -1.02 -9.71
C VAL A 260 8.54 -0.99 -9.35
N GLY A 261 7.95 -2.18 -9.17
CA GLY A 261 6.50 -2.32 -9.00
C GLY A 261 5.93 -1.50 -7.86
N HIS A 262 6.62 -1.42 -6.71
CA HIS A 262 6.20 -0.59 -5.58
C HIS A 262 6.09 0.90 -5.97
N VAL A 263 7.06 1.44 -6.70
CA VAL A 263 7.05 2.84 -7.17
C VAL A 263 5.91 3.10 -8.15
N VAL A 264 5.63 2.13 -9.04
CA VAL A 264 4.50 2.19 -9.99
C VAL A 264 3.14 2.11 -9.28
N HIS A 265 3.05 1.37 -8.17
CA HIS A 265 1.85 1.24 -7.35
C HIS A 265 1.55 2.52 -6.52
N MET A 266 2.57 3.15 -5.95
CA MET A 266 2.44 4.23 -4.97
C MET A 266 1.49 5.39 -5.35
N PRO A 267 1.42 5.82 -6.62
CA PRO A 267 0.43 6.84 -7.03
C PRO A 267 -1.01 6.49 -6.68
N ALA A 268 -1.35 5.18 -6.63
CA ALA A 268 -2.71 4.73 -6.34
C ALA A 268 -3.18 5.12 -4.93
N HIS A 269 -2.28 5.24 -3.95
CA HIS A 269 -2.60 5.71 -2.61
C HIS A 269 -3.26 7.10 -2.63
N ILE A 270 -2.75 8.00 -3.45
CA ILE A 270 -3.36 9.33 -3.63
C ILE A 270 -4.55 9.27 -4.59
N TYR A 271 -4.47 8.51 -5.68
CA TYR A 271 -5.56 8.44 -6.66
C TYR A 271 -6.87 7.96 -6.04
N VAL A 272 -6.87 6.95 -5.16
CA VAL A 272 -8.10 6.52 -4.47
C VAL A 272 -8.64 7.60 -3.53
N ARG A 273 -7.76 8.37 -2.86
CA ARG A 273 -8.13 9.44 -1.94
C ARG A 273 -8.71 10.68 -2.65
N VAL A 274 -8.26 10.94 -3.89
CA VAL A 274 -8.78 12.05 -4.71
C VAL A 274 -9.87 11.62 -5.69
N GLY A 275 -10.29 10.33 -5.64
CA GLY A 275 -11.38 9.80 -6.45
C GLY A 275 -11.04 9.57 -7.93
N GLN A 276 -9.76 9.29 -8.24
CA GLN A 276 -9.27 8.92 -9.58
C GLN A 276 -9.06 7.39 -9.65
N TYR A 277 -10.14 6.63 -9.46
CA TYR A 277 -10.09 5.17 -9.32
C TYR A 277 -9.56 4.46 -10.58
N ASP A 278 -9.83 4.98 -11.78
CA ASP A 278 -9.28 4.46 -13.04
C ASP A 278 -7.75 4.47 -13.02
N LYS A 279 -7.16 5.61 -12.65
CA LYS A 279 -5.71 5.72 -12.53
C LYS A 279 -5.15 4.78 -11.47
N ALA A 280 -5.87 4.57 -10.37
CA ALA A 280 -5.47 3.62 -9.33
C ALA A 280 -5.47 2.18 -9.85
N ILE A 281 -6.48 1.78 -10.61
CA ILE A 281 -6.53 0.45 -11.25
C ILE A 281 -5.39 0.31 -12.25
N ASP A 282 -5.20 1.27 -13.15
CA ASP A 282 -4.19 1.24 -14.20
C ASP A 282 -2.76 1.16 -13.64
N SER A 283 -2.43 1.97 -12.63
CA SER A 283 -1.10 1.93 -12.01
C SER A 283 -0.83 0.59 -11.33
N ASN A 284 -1.83 0.00 -10.68
CA ASN A 284 -1.68 -1.30 -10.03
C ASN A 284 -1.59 -2.48 -11.03
N LEU A 285 -2.32 -2.43 -12.14
CA LEU A 285 -2.15 -3.42 -13.22
C LEU A 285 -0.73 -3.37 -13.79
N ARG A 286 -0.19 -2.16 -14.04
CA ARG A 286 1.21 -2.01 -14.47
C ARG A 286 2.19 -2.47 -13.41
N SER A 287 1.93 -2.16 -12.14
CA SER A 287 2.77 -2.59 -11.02
C SER A 287 2.95 -4.11 -10.97
N VAL A 288 1.85 -4.87 -11.05
CA VAL A 288 1.90 -6.35 -11.06
C VAL A 288 2.69 -6.89 -12.26
N ASP A 289 2.53 -6.29 -13.45
CA ASP A 289 3.29 -6.68 -14.65
C ASP A 289 4.79 -6.34 -14.51
N VAL A 290 5.10 -5.18 -13.94
CA VAL A 290 6.47 -4.74 -13.66
C VAL A 290 7.15 -5.68 -12.66
N ASP A 291 6.50 -6.05 -11.56
CA ASP A 291 7.07 -6.98 -10.58
C ASP A 291 7.39 -8.35 -11.19
N ARG A 292 6.52 -8.85 -12.06
CA ARG A 292 6.78 -10.11 -12.77
C ARG A 292 8.03 -10.02 -13.66
N ARG A 293 8.16 -8.93 -14.43
CA ARG A 293 9.34 -8.69 -15.29
C ARG A 293 10.61 -8.45 -14.47
N PHE A 294 10.48 -7.81 -13.33
CA PHE A 294 11.60 -7.59 -12.42
C PHE A 294 12.18 -8.91 -11.89
N LEU A 295 11.32 -9.88 -11.58
CA LEU A 295 11.75 -11.22 -11.18
C LEU A 295 12.52 -11.96 -12.29
N GLU A 296 12.19 -11.73 -13.57
CA GLU A 296 12.95 -12.28 -14.70
C GLU A 296 14.39 -11.75 -14.76
N ILE A 297 14.60 -10.48 -14.36
CA ILE A 297 15.92 -9.83 -14.32
C ILE A 297 16.76 -10.35 -13.15
N TRP A 298 16.15 -10.44 -11.97
CA TRP A 298 16.85 -10.73 -10.71
C TRP A 298 16.79 -12.19 -10.28
N GLY A 299 15.86 -12.98 -10.80
CA GLY A 299 15.49 -14.30 -10.28
C GLY A 299 16.62 -15.33 -10.26
N ASP A 300 17.58 -15.25 -11.17
CA ASP A 300 18.71 -16.17 -11.31
C ASP A 300 20.03 -15.64 -10.70
N LEU A 301 20.03 -14.42 -10.16
CA LEU A 301 21.21 -13.89 -9.51
C LEU A 301 21.41 -14.54 -8.13
N PRO A 302 22.65 -14.93 -7.80
CA PRO A 302 22.96 -15.36 -6.44
C PRO A 302 22.82 -14.15 -5.52
N PHE A 303 21.62 -13.98 -4.94
CA PHE A 303 21.40 -12.94 -3.92
C PHE A 303 22.31 -13.21 -2.74
N PRO A 304 23.03 -12.18 -2.26
CA PRO A 304 23.81 -12.34 -1.05
C PRO A 304 22.86 -12.76 0.07
N SER A 305 23.26 -13.75 0.83
CA SER A 305 22.52 -14.24 2.00
C SER A 305 22.54 -13.17 3.10
N ILE A 306 21.74 -12.14 2.91
CA ILE A 306 21.33 -11.26 3.99
C ILE A 306 20.01 -11.84 4.48
N GLY A 307 20.10 -12.97 5.22
CA GLY A 307 18.94 -13.72 5.66
C GLY A 307 18.13 -14.36 4.52
N THR A 308 16.99 -14.93 4.86
CA THR A 308 16.01 -15.56 3.95
C THR A 308 15.11 -14.53 3.24
N TYR A 309 15.66 -13.41 2.83
CA TYR A 309 14.92 -12.27 2.32
C TYR A 309 14.48 -12.51 0.87
N PRO A 310 13.20 -12.62 0.55
CA PRO A 310 12.78 -12.70 -0.84
C PRO A 310 12.96 -11.35 -1.53
N LEU A 311 13.15 -11.35 -2.86
CA LEU A 311 13.09 -10.15 -3.67
C LEU A 311 11.80 -9.37 -3.39
N SER A 312 11.88 -8.04 -3.32
CA SER A 312 10.75 -7.16 -3.01
C SER A 312 9.54 -7.39 -3.92
N ALA A 313 9.80 -7.68 -5.19
CA ALA A 313 8.77 -8.02 -6.18
C ALA A 313 8.00 -9.33 -5.88
N LYS A 314 8.44 -10.17 -4.93
CA LYS A 314 7.68 -11.37 -4.51
C LYS A 314 6.65 -11.09 -3.43
N ILE A 315 6.81 -9.98 -2.70
CA ILE A 315 5.94 -9.66 -1.55
C ILE A 315 4.93 -8.55 -1.84
N HIS A 316 5.14 -7.78 -2.91
CA HIS A 316 4.32 -6.60 -3.24
C HIS A 316 3.02 -6.90 -3.99
N PRO A 317 2.92 -7.85 -4.97
CA PRO A 317 1.75 -8.02 -5.81
C PRO A 317 0.41 -8.17 -5.08
N PRO A 318 0.29 -8.88 -3.93
CA PRO A 318 -0.98 -8.97 -3.22
C PRO A 318 -1.56 -7.61 -2.80
N HIS A 319 -0.70 -6.64 -2.49
CA HIS A 319 -1.13 -5.28 -2.11
C HIS A 319 -1.65 -4.49 -3.32
N ALA A 320 -0.95 -4.54 -4.44
CA ALA A 320 -1.38 -3.91 -5.68
C ALA A 320 -2.72 -4.48 -6.18
N ILE A 321 -2.89 -5.81 -6.12
CA ILE A 321 -4.15 -6.49 -6.50
C ILE A 321 -5.30 -6.09 -5.56
N ASP A 322 -5.01 -5.91 -4.26
CA ASP A 322 -6.01 -5.45 -3.27
C ASP A 322 -6.54 -4.04 -3.60
N PHE A 323 -5.69 -3.14 -4.08
CA PHE A 323 -6.10 -1.82 -4.58
C PHE A 323 -6.97 -1.90 -5.83
N ILE A 324 -6.66 -2.79 -6.79
CA ILE A 324 -7.51 -3.02 -7.96
C ILE A 324 -8.91 -3.47 -7.52
N LYS A 325 -8.98 -4.45 -6.61
CA LYS A 325 -10.23 -4.93 -6.02
C LYS A 325 -11.04 -3.80 -5.40
N TYR A 326 -10.40 -2.98 -4.55
CA TYR A 326 -11.05 -1.86 -3.87
C TYR A 326 -11.54 -0.79 -4.85
N ALA A 327 -10.68 -0.29 -5.72
CA ALA A 327 -11.04 0.77 -6.66
C ALA A 327 -12.19 0.34 -7.61
N ALA A 328 -12.13 -0.89 -8.14
CA ALA A 328 -13.19 -1.45 -8.97
C ALA A 328 -14.52 -1.62 -8.19
N THR A 329 -14.46 -1.97 -6.91
CA THR A 329 -15.65 -2.04 -6.05
C THR A 329 -16.31 -0.66 -5.91
N VAL A 330 -15.52 0.40 -5.71
CA VAL A 330 -16.03 1.77 -5.58
C VAL A 330 -16.65 2.27 -6.89
N GLN A 331 -16.13 1.84 -8.05
CA GLN A 331 -16.68 2.16 -9.37
C GLN A 331 -17.89 1.29 -9.78
N GLY A 332 -18.25 0.29 -8.97
CA GLY A 332 -19.33 -0.62 -9.33
C GLY A 332 -18.98 -1.63 -10.43
N ASN A 333 -17.71 -1.89 -10.68
CA ASN A 333 -17.23 -2.83 -11.68
C ASN A 333 -17.00 -4.20 -11.05
N TYR A 334 -18.05 -5.04 -11.08
CA TYR A 334 -18.03 -6.37 -10.47
C TYR A 334 -16.99 -7.29 -11.11
N GLU A 335 -16.92 -7.33 -12.43
CA GLU A 335 -16.04 -8.26 -13.16
C GLU A 335 -14.56 -8.01 -12.82
N VAL A 336 -14.13 -6.75 -12.74
CA VAL A 336 -12.76 -6.39 -12.36
C VAL A 336 -12.53 -6.67 -10.87
N ALA A 337 -13.49 -6.31 -10.00
CA ALA A 337 -13.37 -6.51 -8.56
C ALA A 337 -13.28 -7.99 -8.18
N ILE A 338 -14.15 -8.84 -8.74
CA ILE A 338 -14.16 -10.29 -8.44
C ILE A 338 -12.94 -11.01 -9.01
N LYS A 339 -12.48 -10.57 -10.21
CA LYS A 339 -11.24 -11.11 -10.77
C LYS A 339 -10.05 -10.81 -9.86
N ALA A 340 -9.88 -9.54 -9.44
CA ALA A 340 -8.81 -9.15 -8.54
C ALA A 340 -8.89 -9.89 -7.19
N ALA A 341 -10.09 -10.04 -6.63
CA ALA A 341 -10.29 -10.81 -5.40
C ALA A 341 -9.84 -12.27 -5.54
N LYS A 342 -10.17 -12.93 -6.65
CA LYS A 342 -9.74 -14.32 -6.93
C LYS A 342 -8.25 -14.42 -7.23
N ASP A 343 -7.68 -13.45 -7.95
CA ASP A 343 -6.24 -13.40 -8.21
C ASP A 343 -5.46 -13.26 -6.89
N MET A 344 -5.96 -12.45 -5.95
CA MET A 344 -5.39 -12.32 -4.61
C MET A 344 -5.52 -13.60 -3.80
N GLU A 345 -6.72 -14.23 -3.77
CA GLU A 345 -6.96 -15.51 -3.10
C GLU A 345 -5.99 -16.59 -3.58
N ALA A 346 -5.74 -16.67 -4.88
CA ALA A 346 -4.84 -17.66 -5.49
C ALA A 346 -3.36 -17.49 -5.08
N LEU A 347 -2.96 -16.31 -4.58
CA LEU A 347 -1.62 -16.06 -4.06
C LEU A 347 -1.47 -16.44 -2.57
N MET A 348 -2.58 -16.74 -1.88
CA MET A 348 -2.56 -17.01 -0.45
C MET A 348 -2.34 -18.50 -0.18
N ASP A 349 -1.59 -18.78 0.89
CA ASP A 349 -1.35 -20.14 1.40
C ASP A 349 -2.33 -20.46 2.54
N PRO A 350 -3.28 -21.38 2.35
CA PRO A 350 -4.24 -21.74 3.39
C PRO A 350 -3.60 -22.41 4.61
N SER A 351 -2.35 -22.87 4.51
CA SER A 351 -1.59 -23.41 5.66
C SER A 351 -0.95 -22.32 6.52
N ASN A 352 -0.91 -21.07 6.06
CA ASN A 352 -0.31 -19.92 6.74
C ASN A 352 -1.28 -18.73 6.84
N LEU A 353 -2.33 -18.89 7.63
CA LEU A 353 -3.34 -17.81 7.84
C LEU A 353 -2.82 -16.62 8.64
N GLY A 354 -1.65 -16.74 9.26
CA GLY A 354 -0.96 -15.62 9.93
C GLY A 354 -0.16 -14.72 8.98
N ALA A 355 0.02 -15.12 7.72
CA ALA A 355 0.72 -14.29 6.75
C ALA A 355 -0.04 -12.97 6.48
N VAL A 356 0.72 -11.92 6.21
CA VAL A 356 0.16 -10.61 5.87
C VAL A 356 -0.82 -10.76 4.70
N ARG A 357 -2.03 -10.21 4.84
CA ARG A 357 -3.14 -10.26 3.88
C ARG A 357 -3.75 -11.65 3.60
N ALA A 358 -3.28 -12.73 4.24
CA ALA A 358 -3.83 -14.07 3.97
C ALA A 358 -5.34 -14.12 4.20
N GLN A 359 -5.79 -13.65 5.36
CA GLN A 359 -7.21 -13.72 5.72
C GLN A 359 -8.08 -12.80 4.86
N THR A 360 -7.62 -11.56 4.58
CA THR A 360 -8.36 -10.63 3.69
C THR A 360 -8.35 -11.11 2.23
N GLY A 361 -7.32 -11.83 1.80
CA GLY A 361 -7.27 -12.49 0.49
C GLY A 361 -8.34 -13.56 0.35
N PHE A 362 -8.46 -14.47 1.33
CA PHE A 362 -9.50 -15.51 1.31
C PHE A 362 -10.91 -14.96 1.46
N ALA A 363 -11.11 -13.90 2.28
CA ALA A 363 -12.43 -13.28 2.44
C ALA A 363 -12.83 -12.37 1.27
N GLY A 364 -11.86 -11.96 0.43
CA GLY A 364 -12.08 -11.01 -0.68
C GLY A 364 -13.22 -11.41 -1.61
N PRO A 365 -13.21 -12.62 -2.22
CA PRO A 365 -14.29 -13.05 -3.12
C PRO A 365 -15.67 -13.09 -2.44
N TRP A 366 -15.74 -13.41 -1.15
CA TRP A 366 -17.01 -13.46 -0.40
C TRP A 366 -17.60 -12.06 -0.22
N LEU A 367 -16.75 -11.10 0.20
CA LEU A 367 -17.15 -9.71 0.40
C LEU A 367 -17.57 -9.04 -0.93
N ILE A 368 -16.83 -9.27 -2.02
CA ILE A 368 -17.21 -8.76 -3.34
C ILE A 368 -18.57 -9.32 -3.78
N ASN A 369 -18.78 -10.62 -3.67
CA ASN A 369 -20.07 -11.22 -3.99
C ASN A 369 -21.21 -10.65 -3.15
N LYS A 370 -20.98 -10.38 -1.85
CA LYS A 370 -21.97 -9.74 -0.96
C LYS A 370 -22.27 -8.32 -1.40
N ILE A 371 -21.26 -7.49 -1.65
CA ILE A 371 -21.43 -6.07 -2.05
C ILE A 371 -22.22 -5.96 -3.36
N PHE A 372 -21.98 -6.88 -4.29
CA PHE A 372 -22.63 -6.90 -5.59
C PHE A 372 -23.88 -7.80 -5.68
N GLY A 373 -24.39 -8.28 -4.53
CA GLY A 373 -25.65 -9.02 -4.45
C GLY A 373 -25.64 -10.38 -5.17
N LYS A 374 -24.48 -11.03 -5.28
CA LYS A 374 -24.34 -12.35 -5.92
C LYS A 374 -24.67 -13.47 -4.93
N TRP A 375 -25.90 -13.45 -4.43
CA TRP A 375 -26.38 -14.30 -3.33
C TRP A 375 -26.30 -15.79 -3.64
N ASP A 376 -26.74 -16.20 -4.84
CA ASP A 376 -26.66 -17.59 -5.27
C ASP A 376 -25.23 -18.10 -5.34
N VAL A 377 -24.28 -17.23 -5.75
CA VAL A 377 -22.86 -17.57 -5.74
C VAL A 377 -22.40 -17.84 -4.32
N LEU A 378 -22.71 -16.95 -3.37
CA LEU A 378 -22.31 -17.11 -1.97
C LEU A 378 -22.85 -18.41 -1.35
N LEU A 379 -24.13 -18.70 -1.54
CA LEU A 379 -24.77 -19.89 -0.96
C LEU A 379 -24.27 -21.22 -1.56
N ASN A 380 -23.64 -21.19 -2.72
CA ASN A 380 -23.05 -22.36 -3.39
C ASN A 380 -21.50 -22.37 -3.39
N THR A 381 -20.87 -21.40 -2.71
CA THR A 381 -19.39 -21.32 -2.63
C THR A 381 -18.87 -22.22 -1.51
N GLU A 382 -17.83 -23.01 -1.80
CA GLU A 382 -17.03 -23.67 -0.79
C GLU A 382 -15.97 -22.71 -0.25
N ARG A 383 -15.68 -22.80 1.05
CA ARG A 383 -14.68 -21.94 1.71
C ARG A 383 -13.27 -22.41 1.38
N ALA A 384 -12.45 -21.54 0.82
CA ALA A 384 -11.04 -21.82 0.56
C ALA A 384 -10.21 -21.88 1.86
N ALA A 385 -10.60 -21.14 2.91
CA ALA A 385 -9.95 -21.14 4.22
C ALA A 385 -10.97 -20.90 5.35
N GLN A 386 -10.64 -21.38 6.55
CA GLN A 386 -11.48 -21.28 7.75
C GLN A 386 -10.66 -21.51 9.03
N GLY A 387 -11.27 -21.31 10.19
CA GLY A 387 -10.68 -21.66 11.49
C GLY A 387 -9.97 -20.49 12.16
N THR A 388 -10.15 -19.26 11.65
CA THR A 388 -9.77 -18.04 12.37
C THR A 388 -11.01 -17.22 12.69
N PRO A 389 -11.02 -16.42 13.78
CA PRO A 389 -12.16 -15.57 14.11
C PRO A 389 -12.60 -14.66 12.95
N TYR A 390 -11.65 -14.06 12.24
CA TYR A 390 -11.97 -13.19 11.10
C TYR A 390 -12.66 -13.95 9.97
N LEU A 391 -12.08 -15.05 9.49
CA LEU A 391 -12.63 -15.79 8.35
C LEU A 391 -14.00 -16.37 8.68
N ASP A 392 -14.17 -16.95 9.88
CA ASP A 392 -15.42 -17.57 10.29
C ASP A 392 -16.51 -16.51 10.54
N GLY A 393 -16.15 -15.37 11.14
CA GLY A 393 -17.07 -14.26 11.37
C GLY A 393 -17.51 -13.57 10.08
N ILE A 394 -16.60 -13.26 9.15
CA ILE A 394 -16.94 -12.68 7.85
C ILE A 394 -17.75 -13.63 7.00
N TRP A 395 -17.44 -14.95 7.03
CA TRP A 395 -18.27 -15.93 6.34
C TRP A 395 -19.70 -15.92 6.85
N SER A 396 -19.90 -15.99 8.18
CA SER A 396 -21.26 -15.93 8.76
C SER A 396 -21.97 -14.61 8.39
N TYR A 397 -21.27 -13.49 8.33
CA TYR A 397 -21.83 -12.21 7.89
C TYR A 397 -22.35 -12.27 6.45
N VAL A 398 -21.53 -12.71 5.49
CA VAL A 398 -21.95 -12.72 4.08
C VAL A 398 -23.05 -13.74 3.80
N ILE A 399 -23.03 -14.91 4.48
CA ILE A 399 -24.06 -15.94 4.37
C ILE A 399 -25.35 -15.50 5.05
N GLY A 400 -25.27 -14.81 6.20
CA GLY A 400 -26.43 -14.19 6.85
C GLY A 400 -27.14 -13.19 5.95
N SER A 401 -26.39 -12.29 5.28
CA SER A 401 -26.96 -11.36 4.29
C SER A 401 -27.57 -12.10 3.09
N ALA A 402 -26.95 -13.18 2.59
CA ALA A 402 -27.49 -13.97 1.50
C ALA A 402 -28.82 -14.68 1.88
N HIS A 403 -28.92 -15.19 3.12
CA HIS A 403 -30.18 -15.73 3.63
C HIS A 403 -31.29 -14.68 3.72
N LEU A 404 -30.97 -13.44 4.14
CA LEU A 404 -31.94 -12.34 4.15
C LEU A 404 -32.44 -12.01 2.74
N ALA A 405 -31.57 -11.95 1.76
CA ALA A 405 -31.93 -11.70 0.37
C ALA A 405 -32.89 -12.78 -0.18
N ASN A 406 -32.81 -14.02 0.32
CA ASN A 406 -33.68 -15.13 -0.01
C ASN A 406 -34.94 -15.21 0.89
N GLY A 407 -35.17 -14.25 1.79
CA GLY A 407 -36.33 -14.25 2.70
C GLY A 407 -36.20 -15.24 3.87
N GLU A 408 -35.01 -15.79 4.13
CA GLU A 408 -34.78 -16.83 5.14
C GLU A 408 -34.30 -16.21 6.48
N LEU A 409 -35.13 -15.33 7.06
CA LEU A 409 -34.81 -14.53 8.25
C LEU A 409 -34.23 -15.35 9.41
N SER A 410 -34.82 -16.50 9.75
CA SER A 410 -34.33 -17.32 10.87
C SER A 410 -32.93 -17.89 10.64
N LYS A 411 -32.54 -18.14 9.38
CA LYS A 411 -31.19 -18.59 9.08
C LYS A 411 -30.18 -17.43 9.25
N ALA A 412 -30.55 -16.21 8.85
CA ALA A 412 -29.73 -15.04 9.06
C ALA A 412 -29.50 -14.73 10.55
N GLU A 413 -30.54 -14.92 11.39
CA GLU A 413 -30.44 -14.79 12.84
C GLU A 413 -29.45 -15.82 13.44
N ILE A 414 -29.45 -17.06 12.94
CA ILE A 414 -28.47 -18.07 13.35
C ILE A 414 -27.05 -17.64 13.00
N GLU A 415 -26.85 -17.10 11.80
CA GLU A 415 -25.52 -16.61 11.39
C GLU A 415 -25.08 -15.41 12.25
N LEU A 416 -25.98 -14.50 12.59
CA LEU A 416 -25.68 -13.38 13.51
C LEU A 416 -25.21 -13.88 14.88
N GLU A 417 -25.90 -14.89 15.46
CA GLU A 417 -25.48 -15.44 16.74
C GLU A 417 -24.10 -16.13 16.67
N LYS A 418 -23.75 -16.74 15.53
CA LYS A 418 -22.39 -17.28 15.32
C LYS A 418 -21.33 -16.17 15.37
N ILE A 419 -21.57 -15.02 14.72
CA ILE A 419 -20.61 -13.89 14.75
C ILE A 419 -20.43 -13.38 16.19
N LYS A 420 -21.55 -13.24 16.94
CA LYS A 420 -21.52 -12.80 18.35
C LYS A 420 -20.74 -13.79 19.23
N LEU A 421 -20.89 -15.07 19.00
CA LEU A 421 -20.14 -16.10 19.72
C LEU A 421 -18.64 -16.00 19.41
N ILE A 422 -18.27 -15.85 18.14
CA ILE A 422 -16.88 -15.65 17.71
C ILE A 422 -16.30 -14.38 18.33
N LEU A 423 -17.06 -13.28 18.35
CA LEU A 423 -16.64 -12.01 18.94
C LEU A 423 -16.39 -12.12 20.46
N SER A 424 -17.01 -13.08 21.16
CA SER A 424 -16.81 -13.31 22.58
C SER A 424 -15.61 -14.22 22.92
N MET A 425 -14.87 -14.70 21.92
CA MET A 425 -13.70 -15.57 22.14
C MET A 425 -12.49 -14.77 22.66
N ASP A 426 -11.74 -15.32 23.59
CA ASP A 426 -10.54 -14.69 24.16
C ASP A 426 -9.45 -14.41 23.12
N ASN A 427 -9.38 -15.21 22.04
CA ASN A 427 -8.40 -15.11 20.98
C ASN A 427 -8.91 -14.36 19.73
N VAL A 428 -10.00 -13.59 19.82
CA VAL A 428 -10.60 -12.88 18.68
C VAL A 428 -9.60 -11.94 17.99
N ASP A 429 -8.71 -11.34 18.74
CA ASP A 429 -7.67 -10.41 18.28
C ASP A 429 -6.27 -11.04 18.14
N GLU A 430 -6.18 -12.38 18.07
CA GLU A 430 -4.93 -13.09 17.77
C GLU A 430 -4.35 -12.64 16.41
N TYR A 431 -5.23 -12.34 15.46
CA TYR A 431 -4.88 -11.77 14.16
C TYR A 431 -5.38 -10.33 14.05
N ARG A 432 -4.89 -9.61 13.04
CA ARG A 432 -5.32 -8.25 12.73
C ARG A 432 -5.76 -8.13 11.27
N VAL A 433 -6.61 -7.16 11.00
CA VAL A 433 -7.03 -6.78 9.64
C VAL A 433 -6.39 -5.42 9.32
N GLY A 434 -5.24 -5.46 8.67
CA GLY A 434 -4.39 -4.27 8.56
C GLY A 434 -3.96 -3.78 9.94
N ALA A 435 -4.18 -2.50 10.24
CA ALA A 435 -3.89 -1.89 11.54
C ALA A 435 -5.00 -2.08 12.59
N ASN A 436 -6.13 -2.74 12.23
CA ASN A 436 -7.31 -2.84 13.08
C ASN A 436 -7.45 -4.22 13.76
N PRO A 437 -7.96 -4.29 15.00
CA PRO A 437 -8.33 -5.55 15.65
C PRO A 437 -9.44 -6.28 14.88
N VAL A 438 -9.42 -7.61 14.90
CA VAL A 438 -10.50 -8.41 14.31
C VAL A 438 -11.82 -8.14 15.02
N SER A 439 -11.80 -7.97 16.35
CA SER A 439 -12.99 -7.62 17.14
C SER A 439 -13.71 -6.37 16.65
N THR A 440 -12.96 -5.34 16.24
CA THR A 440 -13.54 -4.11 15.68
C THR A 440 -14.25 -4.39 14.34
N VAL A 441 -13.62 -5.14 13.44
CA VAL A 441 -14.21 -5.49 12.13
C VAL A 441 -15.43 -6.37 12.28
N LEU A 442 -15.40 -7.36 13.19
CA LEU A 442 -16.53 -8.24 13.46
C LEU A 442 -17.67 -7.51 14.19
N SER A 443 -17.37 -6.48 15.02
CA SER A 443 -18.42 -5.63 15.60
C SER A 443 -19.19 -4.88 14.51
N MET A 444 -18.51 -4.36 13.48
CA MET A 444 -19.20 -3.78 12.32
C MET A 444 -20.04 -4.83 11.57
N ALA A 445 -19.53 -6.07 11.40
CA ALA A 445 -20.30 -7.16 10.78
C ALA A 445 -21.56 -7.52 11.57
N VAL A 446 -21.48 -7.56 12.91
CA VAL A 446 -22.65 -7.78 13.80
C VAL A 446 -23.67 -6.67 13.60
N LEU A 447 -23.23 -5.41 13.64
CA LEU A 447 -24.14 -4.27 13.49
C LEU A 447 -24.73 -4.19 12.07
N ALA A 448 -23.93 -4.44 11.03
CA ALA A 448 -24.40 -4.46 9.65
C ALA A 448 -25.51 -5.51 9.46
N LEU A 449 -25.27 -6.77 9.87
CA LEU A 449 -26.25 -7.84 9.73
C LEU A 449 -27.48 -7.62 10.66
N THR A 450 -27.29 -7.06 11.86
CA THR A 450 -28.40 -6.70 12.75
C THR A 450 -29.31 -5.65 12.10
N GLY A 451 -28.72 -4.62 11.49
CA GLY A 451 -29.47 -3.60 10.75
C GLY A 451 -30.22 -4.19 9.56
N GLU A 452 -29.59 -5.06 8.76
CA GLU A 452 -30.22 -5.76 7.64
C GLU A 452 -31.41 -6.62 8.11
N ILE A 453 -31.30 -7.30 9.26
CA ILE A 453 -32.40 -8.04 9.89
C ILE A 453 -33.55 -7.09 10.31
N HIS A 454 -33.25 -5.92 10.86
CA HIS A 454 -34.27 -4.93 11.20
C HIS A 454 -34.97 -4.38 9.95
N GLU A 455 -34.27 -4.12 8.87
CA GLU A 455 -34.89 -3.74 7.59
C GLU A 455 -35.81 -4.85 7.07
N ALA A 456 -35.37 -6.10 7.07
CA ALA A 456 -36.19 -7.25 6.65
C ALA A 456 -37.49 -7.40 7.48
N ARG A 457 -37.47 -6.93 8.73
CA ARG A 457 -38.65 -6.87 9.62
C ARG A 457 -39.50 -5.61 9.46
N GLY A 458 -39.10 -4.67 8.61
CA GLY A 458 -39.73 -3.35 8.44
C GLY A 458 -39.44 -2.35 9.58
N ASN A 459 -38.48 -2.61 10.45
CA ASN A 459 -38.14 -1.79 11.61
C ASN A 459 -37.02 -0.77 11.25
N LEU A 460 -37.33 0.16 10.32
CA LEU A 460 -36.33 1.09 9.76
C LEU A 460 -35.66 1.97 10.82
N GLU A 461 -36.39 2.45 11.86
CA GLU A 461 -35.79 3.29 12.90
C GLU A 461 -34.72 2.53 13.70
N LYS A 462 -34.94 1.25 13.99
CA LYS A 462 -33.93 0.41 14.65
C LYS A 462 -32.75 0.11 13.73
N ALA A 463 -32.98 -0.07 12.44
CA ALA A 463 -31.91 -0.24 11.48
C ALA A 463 -31.01 1.01 11.41
N ILE A 464 -31.61 2.20 11.39
CA ILE A 464 -30.92 3.48 11.39
C ILE A 464 -30.06 3.65 12.66
N GLU A 465 -30.61 3.33 13.85
CA GLU A 465 -29.88 3.37 15.11
C GLU A 465 -28.62 2.49 15.05
N VAL A 466 -28.79 1.23 14.69
CA VAL A 466 -27.70 0.24 14.61
C VAL A 466 -26.65 0.60 13.55
N TYR A 467 -27.06 1.13 12.41
CA TYR A 467 -26.12 1.59 11.39
C TYR A 467 -25.36 2.86 11.83
N SER A 468 -26.00 3.73 12.63
CA SER A 468 -25.31 4.88 13.22
C SER A 468 -24.20 4.44 14.17
N ASP A 469 -24.48 3.45 15.04
CA ASP A 469 -23.45 2.86 15.91
C ASP A 469 -22.30 2.24 15.10
N ALA A 470 -22.62 1.59 13.99
CA ALA A 470 -21.59 1.02 13.11
C ALA A 470 -20.72 2.09 12.43
N VAL A 471 -21.30 3.24 12.05
CA VAL A 471 -20.56 4.40 11.54
C VAL A 471 -19.61 4.96 12.59
N GLU A 472 -20.03 5.02 13.85
CA GLU A 472 -19.18 5.49 14.96
C GLU A 472 -17.96 4.57 15.16
N ILE A 473 -18.15 3.24 15.08
CA ILE A 473 -17.05 2.28 15.14
C ILE A 473 -16.12 2.44 13.92
N GLU A 474 -16.69 2.57 12.73
CA GLU A 474 -15.91 2.76 11.49
C GLU A 474 -15.02 4.00 11.56
N ASP A 475 -15.54 5.12 12.08
CA ASP A 475 -14.81 6.39 12.24
C ASP A 475 -13.63 6.29 13.25
N GLN A 476 -13.65 5.30 14.15
CA GLN A 476 -12.55 5.03 15.07
C GLN A 476 -11.49 4.08 14.53
N ASN A 477 -11.68 3.49 13.35
CA ASN A 477 -10.68 2.60 12.75
C ASN A 477 -9.38 3.35 12.49
N ASN A 478 -8.27 2.62 12.64
CA ASN A 478 -6.99 3.08 12.16
C ASN A 478 -6.99 3.09 10.62
N TYR A 479 -6.33 4.10 10.07
CA TYR A 479 -6.18 4.18 8.61
C TYR A 479 -5.46 2.95 8.07
N THR A 480 -5.99 2.41 6.97
CA THR A 480 -5.38 1.34 6.16
C THR A 480 -5.81 1.51 4.71
N GLU A 481 -4.96 1.15 3.78
CA GLU A 481 -5.31 1.06 2.35
C GLU A 481 -5.03 -0.34 1.80
N PRO A 482 -6.02 -0.96 1.19
CA PRO A 482 -7.45 -0.60 1.26
C PRO A 482 -8.02 -0.64 2.69
N PRO A 483 -9.21 -0.03 2.94
CA PRO A 483 -9.82 -0.01 4.26
C PRO A 483 -10.15 -1.42 4.76
N SER A 484 -10.04 -1.63 6.08
CA SER A 484 -10.36 -2.91 6.73
C SER A 484 -11.84 -3.33 6.57
N TRP A 485 -12.72 -2.37 6.36
CA TRP A 485 -14.14 -2.56 6.02
C TRP A 485 -14.39 -2.02 4.62
N LEU A 486 -14.70 -2.91 3.66
CA LEU A 486 -14.64 -2.62 2.24
C LEU A 486 -15.77 -1.71 1.73
N GLN A 487 -16.99 -1.83 2.30
CA GLN A 487 -18.16 -1.02 1.95
C GLN A 487 -18.53 -0.10 3.09
N PRO A 488 -18.37 1.23 2.98
CA PRO A 488 -18.64 2.18 4.05
C PRO A 488 -20.02 1.99 4.72
N MET A 489 -20.06 2.01 6.05
CA MET A 489 -21.31 1.89 6.81
C MET A 489 -22.27 3.06 6.54
N ARG A 490 -21.75 4.19 6.05
CA ARG A 490 -22.57 5.30 5.56
C ARG A 490 -23.44 4.95 4.36
N HIS A 491 -23.08 3.95 3.55
CA HIS A 491 -23.97 3.44 2.49
C HIS A 491 -25.21 2.76 3.07
N TYR A 492 -25.05 2.02 4.18
CA TYR A 492 -26.16 1.37 4.90
C TYR A 492 -27.07 2.40 5.58
N LEU A 493 -26.46 3.30 6.35
CA LEU A 493 -27.18 4.35 7.08
C LEU A 493 -27.94 5.27 6.12
N GLY A 494 -27.29 5.77 5.08
CA GLY A 494 -27.89 6.67 4.11
C GLY A 494 -29.03 6.02 3.34
N SER A 495 -28.90 4.73 2.96
CA SER A 495 -29.95 3.97 2.32
C SER A 495 -31.19 3.81 3.23
N ALA A 496 -30.99 3.41 4.49
CA ALA A 496 -32.08 3.26 5.45
C ALA A 496 -32.80 4.58 5.75
N LEU A 497 -32.06 5.70 5.86
CA LEU A 497 -32.63 7.03 6.00
C LEU A 497 -33.49 7.43 4.80
N LEU A 498 -33.05 7.13 3.58
CA LEU A 498 -33.84 7.39 2.36
C LEU A 498 -35.13 6.57 2.33
N ASP A 499 -35.10 5.32 2.76
CA ASP A 499 -36.28 4.44 2.83
C ASP A 499 -37.26 4.90 3.93
N ALA A 500 -36.74 5.46 5.04
CA ALA A 500 -37.54 6.07 6.11
C ALA A 500 -38.08 7.47 5.75
N GLY A 501 -37.77 8.00 4.54
CA GLY A 501 -38.19 9.35 4.11
C GLY A 501 -37.40 10.49 4.71
N ARG A 502 -36.27 10.23 5.42
CA ARG A 502 -35.40 11.19 6.11
C ARG A 502 -34.31 11.71 5.16
N ALA A 503 -34.73 12.28 4.01
CA ALA A 503 -33.84 12.63 2.90
C ALA A 503 -32.77 13.69 3.27
N SER A 504 -33.06 14.64 4.16
CA SER A 504 -32.09 15.66 4.60
C SER A 504 -30.97 15.05 5.44
N GLU A 505 -31.27 14.05 6.26
CA GLU A 505 -30.26 13.34 7.05
C GLU A 505 -29.42 12.43 6.17
N ALA A 506 -30.04 11.73 5.21
CA ALA A 506 -29.33 10.94 4.23
C ALA A 506 -28.33 11.79 3.40
N GLU A 507 -28.74 13.00 2.99
CA GLU A 507 -27.84 13.96 2.34
C GLU A 507 -26.60 14.25 3.19
N ALA A 508 -26.77 14.52 4.48
CA ALA A 508 -25.65 14.82 5.39
C ALA A 508 -24.69 13.63 5.50
N VAL A 509 -25.23 12.40 5.58
CA VAL A 509 -24.45 11.15 5.63
C VAL A 509 -23.61 10.97 4.36
N TYR A 510 -24.21 11.09 3.16
CA TYR A 510 -23.47 10.92 1.90
C TYR A 510 -22.46 12.04 1.66
N ARG A 511 -22.76 13.29 2.02
CA ARG A 511 -21.79 14.40 1.94
C ARG A 511 -20.61 14.16 2.87
N ARG A 512 -20.82 13.56 4.05
CA ARG A 512 -19.75 13.19 4.95
C ARG A 512 -18.88 12.08 4.39
N ASP A 513 -19.49 11.06 3.77
CA ASP A 513 -18.76 9.98 3.10
C ASP A 513 -17.87 10.51 1.96
N LEU A 514 -18.43 11.36 1.10
CA LEU A 514 -17.75 11.94 -0.06
C LEU A 514 -16.58 12.90 0.30
N LYS A 515 -16.46 13.35 1.54
CA LYS A 515 -15.26 14.07 2.00
C LYS A 515 -14.04 13.14 2.05
N TRP A 516 -14.27 11.90 2.45
CA TRP A 516 -13.21 10.89 2.58
C TRP A 516 -13.05 10.03 1.32
N HIS A 517 -14.18 9.56 0.77
CA HIS A 517 -14.26 8.73 -0.43
C HIS A 517 -14.72 9.58 -1.62
N LYS A 518 -13.85 10.49 -2.09
CA LYS A 518 -14.19 11.40 -3.20
C LYS A 518 -14.61 10.61 -4.43
N ASN A 519 -15.64 11.08 -5.12
CA ASN A 519 -16.19 10.46 -6.32
C ASN A 519 -16.67 9.00 -6.13
N ASN A 520 -16.95 8.55 -4.90
CA ASN A 520 -17.53 7.23 -4.67
C ASN A 520 -18.93 7.16 -5.32
N GLY A 521 -19.09 6.28 -6.33
CA GLY A 521 -20.32 6.20 -7.11
C GLY A 521 -21.56 5.79 -6.30
N TRP A 522 -21.37 4.92 -5.28
CA TRP A 522 -22.45 4.51 -4.39
C TRP A 522 -22.99 5.69 -3.57
N SER A 523 -22.10 6.51 -3.01
CA SER A 523 -22.48 7.71 -2.26
C SER A 523 -23.02 8.82 -3.15
N LEU A 524 -22.48 9.00 -4.36
CA LEU A 524 -23.04 9.96 -5.33
C LEU A 524 -24.46 9.59 -5.74
N PHE A 525 -24.75 8.30 -5.95
CA PHE A 525 -26.10 7.83 -6.20
C PHE A 525 -27.04 8.17 -5.04
N GLY A 526 -26.62 7.86 -3.80
CA GLY A 526 -27.42 8.14 -2.60
C GLY A 526 -27.64 9.64 -2.39
N LEU A 527 -26.61 10.46 -2.58
CA LEU A 527 -26.70 11.92 -2.50
C LEU A 527 -27.65 12.48 -3.55
N TRP A 528 -27.53 12.05 -4.82
CA TRP A 528 -28.45 12.43 -5.87
C TRP A 528 -29.90 12.14 -5.49
N LYS A 529 -30.22 10.91 -5.02
CA LYS A 529 -31.56 10.54 -4.59
C LYS A 529 -32.08 11.33 -3.38
N SER A 530 -31.19 11.69 -2.47
CA SER A 530 -31.51 12.54 -1.32
C SER A 530 -31.92 13.95 -1.74
N LEU A 531 -31.19 14.52 -2.70
CA LEU A 531 -31.45 15.87 -3.25
C LEU A 531 -32.74 15.91 -4.07
N GLU A 532 -33.00 14.88 -4.92
CA GLU A 532 -34.26 14.75 -5.64
C GLU A 532 -35.48 14.76 -4.70
N LYS A 533 -35.45 13.93 -3.64
CA LYS A 533 -36.55 13.85 -2.67
C LYS A 533 -36.81 15.16 -1.92
N GLN A 534 -35.80 16.03 -1.81
CA GLN A 534 -35.92 17.35 -1.18
C GLN A 534 -36.31 18.47 -2.15
N GLY A 535 -36.41 18.19 -3.45
CA GLY A 535 -36.68 19.18 -4.49
C GLY A 535 -35.51 20.13 -4.78
N LYS A 536 -34.27 19.77 -4.39
CA LYS A 536 -33.03 20.52 -4.67
C LYS A 536 -32.53 20.23 -6.11
N ILE A 537 -33.33 20.61 -7.10
CA ILE A 537 -33.20 20.14 -8.49
C ILE A 537 -31.80 20.44 -9.07
N ASN A 538 -31.28 21.68 -8.93
CA ASN A 538 -29.99 22.04 -9.52
C ASN A 538 -28.81 21.22 -8.94
N GLU A 539 -28.82 21.02 -7.61
CA GLU A 539 -27.79 20.18 -6.97
C GLU A 539 -27.96 18.71 -7.33
N ALA A 540 -29.20 18.22 -7.44
CA ALA A 540 -29.49 16.85 -7.85
C ALA A 540 -28.99 16.59 -9.29
N ASP A 541 -29.24 17.52 -10.22
CA ASP A 541 -28.77 17.42 -11.61
C ASP A 541 -27.23 17.38 -11.69
N GLN A 542 -26.54 18.26 -10.95
CA GLN A 542 -25.08 18.25 -10.90
C GLN A 542 -24.57 16.93 -10.32
N THR A 543 -25.09 16.48 -9.17
CA THR A 543 -24.68 15.23 -8.52
C THR A 543 -24.95 14.02 -9.41
N TYR A 544 -26.02 14.05 -10.21
CA TYR A 544 -26.29 13.00 -11.20
C TYR A 544 -25.25 12.96 -12.32
N GLN A 545 -24.75 14.12 -12.80
CA GLN A 545 -23.65 14.12 -13.77
C GLN A 545 -22.36 13.56 -13.16
N ASP A 546 -22.06 13.93 -11.91
CA ASP A 546 -20.89 13.41 -11.19
C ASP A 546 -21.01 11.88 -10.96
N PHE A 547 -22.21 11.41 -10.59
CA PHE A 547 -22.51 9.98 -10.50
C PHE A 547 -22.29 9.26 -11.83
N LYS A 548 -22.85 9.78 -12.94
CA LYS A 548 -22.66 9.15 -14.26
C LYS A 548 -21.20 9.04 -14.67
N LYS A 549 -20.41 10.05 -14.34
CA LYS A 549 -18.96 10.04 -14.62
C LYS A 549 -18.25 8.99 -13.78
N SER A 550 -18.54 8.94 -12.48
CA SER A 550 -17.94 7.95 -11.57
C SER A 550 -18.40 6.52 -11.84
N TRP A 551 -19.56 6.34 -12.48
CA TRP A 551 -20.18 5.04 -12.75
C TRP A 551 -20.04 4.61 -14.21
N ALA A 552 -19.13 5.27 -14.99
CA ALA A 552 -19.00 5.02 -16.43
C ALA A 552 -18.54 3.59 -16.75
N ASP A 553 -17.70 3.02 -15.89
CA ASP A 553 -17.11 1.68 -16.06
C ASP A 553 -17.87 0.59 -15.25
N SER A 554 -19.00 0.95 -14.64
CA SER A 554 -19.82 0.02 -13.89
C SER A 554 -20.53 -1.00 -14.79
N ASP A 555 -20.57 -2.24 -14.35
CA ASP A 555 -21.31 -3.34 -14.98
C ASP A 555 -22.63 -3.67 -14.24
N ILE A 556 -23.02 -2.83 -13.26
CA ILE A 556 -24.27 -2.95 -12.52
C ILE A 556 -25.13 -1.69 -12.55
N THR A 557 -26.41 -1.84 -12.32
CA THR A 557 -27.36 -0.73 -12.16
C THR A 557 -27.81 -0.61 -10.72
N LEU A 558 -27.70 0.59 -10.13
CA LEU A 558 -28.14 0.85 -8.76
C LEU A 558 -29.63 1.23 -8.72
N ILE A 559 -30.31 0.68 -7.73
CA ILE A 559 -31.64 1.11 -7.28
C ILE A 559 -31.59 1.72 -5.87
N ARG A 560 -30.55 1.41 -5.12
CA ARG A 560 -30.19 1.95 -3.80
C ARG A 560 -28.68 2.20 -3.76
N SER A 561 -28.20 2.95 -2.77
CA SER A 561 -26.75 3.19 -2.56
C SER A 561 -26.00 1.95 -2.02
N ARG A 562 -26.65 0.81 -1.92
CA ARG A 562 -26.13 -0.53 -1.67
C ARG A 562 -27.09 -1.59 -2.22
N ILE A 563 -26.64 -2.83 -2.36
CA ILE A 563 -27.44 -3.98 -2.80
C ILE A 563 -27.75 -4.88 -1.60
#